data_5dfa8bf6ffa15c15e3eeece6a99fdd9b
#
_entry.id   5dfa8bf6ffa15c15e3eeece6a99fdd9b
#
_cell.length_a   1.000
_cell.length_b   1.000
_cell.length_c   1.000
_cell.angle_alpha   90.00
_cell.angle_beta   90.00
_cell.angle_gamma   90.00
#
_symmetry.space_group_name_H-M   'P 1'
#
loop_
_entity.id
_entity.type
_entity.pdbx_description
1 polymer ?
#
loop_
_entity_poly.entity_id
_entity_poly.type
_entity_poly.pdbx_seq_one_letter_code
_entity_poly.pdbx_strand_id
1 'polypeptide(L)'
;MTDLGGNTSQFPRRAPQTSGKWEYVGSGDWTSGFYPGCLWFAYEKTDDTTFRNAAHRWTEAVESQKNNTGTHDVGFMIFSSYGNGYRLLETDDYPPVIRTAAKSLSTRYKALAGIIDSWDFAPYNGGWEEIIDNMMNLELLFWVAANGGSSEYYDMAVSHAENAMTNHFRADSSTYHVVRYRQTTGEMTSQETRQGYSNESCWARGQAWATYGFTMA
;
A
#
# COMPACT_ATOMS: atom_id res chain seq x y z
N MET A 1 -12.78 -14.69 -18.72
CA MET A 1 -12.57 -13.25 -19.12
C MET A 1 -13.90 -12.50 -19.37
N THR A 2 -14.97 -12.93 -18.76
CA THR A 2 -16.32 -12.43 -19.08
C THR A 2 -16.79 -11.24 -18.25
N ASP A 3 -15.91 -10.63 -17.45
CA ASP A 3 -16.36 -9.57 -16.54
C ASP A 3 -15.44 -8.34 -16.41
N LEU A 4 -14.74 -7.97 -17.48
CA LEU A 4 -14.09 -6.66 -17.55
C LEU A 4 -15.11 -5.52 -17.44
N GLY A 5 -16.41 -5.82 -17.69
CA GLY A 5 -17.57 -4.96 -17.55
C GLY A 5 -18.29 -5.01 -16.21
N GLY A 6 -17.77 -5.71 -15.21
CA GLY A 6 -18.45 -6.01 -13.96
C GLY A 6 -18.85 -4.82 -13.09
N ASN A 7 -19.52 -5.12 -12.02
CA ASN A 7 -19.94 -4.16 -11.02
C ASN A 7 -18.71 -3.60 -10.29
N THR A 8 -18.31 -2.36 -10.58
CA THR A 8 -17.15 -1.70 -10.01
C THR A 8 -17.26 -1.39 -8.51
N SER A 9 -18.37 -1.74 -7.86
CA SER A 9 -18.47 -1.72 -6.40
C SER A 9 -17.94 -2.97 -5.71
N GLN A 10 -17.56 -4.01 -6.47
CA GLN A 10 -17.16 -5.33 -5.99
C GLN A 10 -15.84 -5.77 -6.64
N PHE A 11 -14.73 -5.47 -5.99
CA PHE A 11 -13.38 -5.81 -6.47
C PHE A 11 -13.07 -7.28 -6.22
N PRO A 12 -12.56 -8.03 -7.23
CA PRO A 12 -12.13 -9.41 -7.03
C PRO A 12 -10.89 -9.43 -6.14
N ARG A 13 -10.94 -10.20 -5.05
CA ARG A 13 -9.86 -10.26 -4.06
C ARG A 13 -9.07 -11.56 -4.16
N ARG A 14 -9.76 -12.68 -4.10
CA ARG A 14 -9.16 -14.03 -4.12
C ARG A 14 -10.17 -15.08 -4.59
N ALA A 15 -9.66 -16.20 -5.06
CA ALA A 15 -10.45 -17.41 -5.34
C ALA A 15 -9.90 -18.55 -4.48
N PRO A 16 -10.52 -18.91 -3.36
CA PRO A 16 -10.07 -20.03 -2.53
C PRO A 16 -10.03 -21.33 -3.32
N GLN A 17 -8.96 -22.10 -3.15
CA GLN A 17 -8.77 -23.39 -3.84
C GLN A 17 -9.94 -24.36 -3.60
N THR A 18 -10.53 -24.30 -2.40
CA THR A 18 -11.65 -25.15 -2.00
C THR A 18 -12.96 -24.88 -2.74
N SER A 19 -13.21 -23.63 -3.15
CA SER A 19 -14.43 -23.23 -3.83
C SER A 19 -14.22 -22.90 -5.31
N GLY A 20 -13.05 -22.48 -5.70
CA GLY A 20 -12.74 -21.96 -7.04
C GLY A 20 -13.55 -20.71 -7.44
N LYS A 21 -14.33 -20.13 -6.52
CA LYS A 21 -15.18 -18.96 -6.77
C LYS A 21 -14.49 -17.69 -6.25
N TRP A 22 -14.61 -16.60 -6.99
CA TRP A 22 -14.12 -15.31 -6.58
C TRP A 22 -14.86 -14.80 -5.33
N GLU A 23 -14.08 -14.34 -4.35
CA GLU A 23 -14.55 -13.50 -3.25
C GLU A 23 -14.32 -12.05 -3.64
N TYR A 24 -15.32 -11.20 -3.35
CA TYR A 24 -15.30 -9.78 -3.72
C TYR A 24 -15.31 -8.91 -2.49
N VAL A 25 -14.73 -7.70 -2.62
CA VAL A 25 -14.65 -6.69 -1.58
C VAL A 25 -15.02 -5.30 -2.12
N GLY A 26 -15.33 -4.37 -1.20
CA GLY A 26 -15.56 -2.97 -1.56
C GLY A 26 -14.24 -2.22 -1.83
N SER A 27 -14.34 -0.97 -2.31
CA SER A 27 -13.19 -0.10 -2.61
C SER A 27 -12.29 0.19 -1.40
N GLY A 28 -12.81 0.10 -0.18
CA GLY A 28 -12.04 0.33 1.05
C GLY A 28 -11.18 -0.85 1.52
N ASP A 29 -11.25 -2.01 0.86
CA ASP A 29 -10.33 -3.12 1.12
C ASP A 29 -8.95 -2.80 0.52
N TRP A 30 -7.89 -3.11 1.26
CA TRP A 30 -6.51 -2.83 0.85
C TRP A 30 -6.14 -3.44 -0.52
N THR A 31 -6.84 -4.50 -0.95
CA THR A 31 -6.58 -5.16 -2.24
C THR A 31 -7.27 -4.49 -3.42
N SER A 32 -8.13 -3.50 -3.21
CA SER A 32 -8.99 -2.93 -4.27
C SER A 32 -8.20 -2.30 -5.43
N GLY A 33 -7.02 -1.73 -5.17
CA GLY A 33 -6.16 -1.14 -6.19
C GLY A 33 -5.44 -2.15 -7.09
N PHE A 34 -5.29 -3.41 -6.65
CA PHE A 34 -4.52 -4.40 -7.42
C PHE A 34 -5.23 -4.87 -8.68
N TYR A 35 -6.56 -5.00 -8.65
CA TYR A 35 -7.29 -5.43 -9.84
C TYR A 35 -7.16 -4.42 -10.99
N PRO A 36 -7.44 -3.12 -10.81
CA PRO A 36 -7.14 -2.12 -11.85
C PRO A 36 -5.64 -2.08 -12.20
N GLY A 37 -4.73 -2.26 -11.23
CA GLY A 37 -3.29 -2.37 -11.51
C GLY A 37 -2.94 -3.52 -12.47
N CYS A 38 -3.51 -4.70 -12.24
CA CYS A 38 -3.35 -5.84 -13.16
C CYS A 38 -3.90 -5.55 -14.56
N LEU A 39 -5.00 -4.81 -14.67
CA LEU A 39 -5.56 -4.41 -15.96
C LEU A 39 -4.65 -3.40 -16.69
N TRP A 40 -4.02 -2.48 -15.97
CA TRP A 40 -2.99 -1.58 -16.52
C TRP A 40 -1.79 -2.34 -17.06
N PHE A 41 -1.27 -3.33 -16.33
CA PHE A 41 -0.19 -4.19 -16.82
C PHE A 41 -0.61 -5.05 -18.01
N ALA A 42 -1.87 -5.52 -18.05
CA ALA A 42 -2.39 -6.24 -19.21
C ALA A 42 -2.45 -5.32 -20.45
N TYR A 43 -2.89 -4.07 -20.28
CA TYR A 43 -2.85 -3.07 -21.36
C TYR A 43 -1.41 -2.81 -21.82
N GLU A 44 -0.49 -2.54 -20.91
CA GLU A 44 0.93 -2.29 -21.22
C GLU A 44 1.55 -3.44 -22.03
N LYS A 45 1.19 -4.68 -21.70
CA LYS A 45 1.71 -5.87 -22.39
C LYS A 45 1.08 -6.15 -23.75
N THR A 46 -0.19 -5.79 -23.94
CA THR A 46 -0.96 -6.22 -25.12
C THR A 46 -1.35 -5.10 -26.05
N ASP A 47 -1.29 -3.84 -25.60
CA ASP A 47 -1.82 -2.64 -26.28
C ASP A 47 -3.34 -2.74 -26.61
N ASP A 48 -4.05 -3.67 -25.95
CA ASP A 48 -5.48 -3.85 -26.15
C ASP A 48 -6.29 -2.81 -25.35
N THR A 49 -6.97 -1.93 -26.09
CA THR A 49 -7.80 -0.85 -25.51
C THR A 49 -8.95 -1.38 -24.64
N THR A 50 -9.33 -2.64 -24.76
CA THR A 50 -10.32 -3.28 -23.87
C THR A 50 -9.81 -3.30 -22.44
N PHE A 51 -8.53 -3.67 -22.24
CA PHE A 51 -7.89 -3.62 -20.92
C PHE A 51 -7.74 -2.19 -20.42
N ARG A 52 -7.32 -1.25 -21.28
CA ARG A 52 -7.21 0.17 -20.92
C ARG A 52 -8.54 0.73 -20.41
N ASN A 53 -9.62 0.51 -21.14
CA ASN A 53 -10.95 1.03 -20.79
C ASN A 53 -11.48 0.40 -19.48
N ALA A 54 -11.23 -0.89 -19.28
CA ALA A 54 -11.54 -1.57 -18.03
C ALA A 54 -10.69 -1.03 -16.88
N ALA A 55 -9.37 -0.90 -17.06
CA ALA A 55 -8.44 -0.38 -16.06
C ALA A 55 -8.84 1.03 -15.60
N HIS A 56 -9.15 1.93 -16.53
CA HIS A 56 -9.61 3.27 -16.23
C HIS A 56 -10.87 3.26 -15.36
N ARG A 57 -11.91 2.55 -15.78
CA ARG A 57 -13.17 2.47 -15.03
C ARG A 57 -13.01 1.89 -13.62
N TRP A 58 -12.19 0.85 -13.47
CA TRP A 58 -11.92 0.25 -12.16
C TRP A 58 -11.01 1.11 -11.30
N THR A 59 -10.11 1.91 -11.91
CA THR A 59 -9.30 2.92 -11.23
C THR A 59 -10.18 4.02 -10.65
N GLU A 60 -11.13 4.57 -11.41
CA GLU A 60 -12.07 5.58 -10.92
C GLU A 60 -12.91 5.07 -9.74
N ALA A 61 -13.24 3.79 -9.71
CA ALA A 61 -14.03 3.18 -8.64
C ALA A 61 -13.33 3.16 -7.26
N VAL A 62 -12.00 3.30 -7.19
CA VAL A 62 -11.26 3.44 -5.92
C VAL A 62 -11.02 4.89 -5.52
N GLU A 63 -11.44 5.87 -6.32
CA GLU A 63 -11.10 7.29 -6.12
C GLU A 63 -11.42 7.81 -4.71
N SER A 64 -12.55 7.40 -4.14
CA SER A 64 -12.97 7.84 -2.80
C SER A 64 -11.93 7.53 -1.72
N GLN A 65 -11.08 6.53 -1.93
CA GLN A 65 -10.05 6.12 -0.99
C GLN A 65 -8.88 7.12 -0.91
N LYS A 66 -8.78 8.07 -1.82
CA LYS A 66 -7.83 9.19 -1.71
C LYS A 66 -7.96 9.99 -0.42
N ASN A 67 -9.16 9.99 0.19
CA ASN A 67 -9.44 10.69 1.45
C ASN A 67 -9.37 9.78 2.69
N ASN A 68 -9.00 8.52 2.52
CA ASN A 68 -8.98 7.55 3.61
C ASN A 68 -7.75 7.78 4.50
N THR A 69 -7.98 8.18 5.75
CA THR A 69 -6.94 8.39 6.77
C THR A 69 -6.90 7.27 7.81
N GLY A 70 -7.80 6.29 7.73
CA GLY A 70 -7.97 5.21 8.71
C GLY A 70 -7.07 3.99 8.49
N THR A 71 -6.27 3.98 7.42
CA THR A 71 -5.33 2.89 7.10
C THR A 71 -4.11 3.43 6.38
N HIS A 72 -2.99 2.72 6.49
CA HIS A 72 -1.81 2.99 5.68
C HIS A 72 -1.94 2.47 4.22
N ASP A 73 -2.92 1.62 3.94
CA ASP A 73 -3.09 0.94 2.65
C ASP A 73 -3.52 1.87 1.49
N VAL A 74 -3.55 3.16 1.72
CA VAL A 74 -3.92 4.16 0.69
C VAL A 74 -3.01 4.05 -0.54
N GLY A 75 -1.72 3.75 -0.35
CA GLY A 75 -0.80 3.48 -1.45
C GLY A 75 -1.19 2.25 -2.25
N PHE A 76 -1.53 1.15 -1.58
CA PHE A 76 -2.05 -0.07 -2.24
C PHE A 76 -3.29 0.20 -3.09
N MET A 77 -4.22 0.99 -2.57
CA MET A 77 -5.47 1.29 -3.27
C MET A 77 -5.27 2.29 -4.41
N ILE A 78 -4.60 3.41 -4.15
CA ILE A 78 -4.51 4.52 -5.09
C ILE A 78 -3.28 4.41 -5.99
N PHE A 79 -2.09 4.10 -5.47
CA PHE A 79 -0.91 4.14 -6.33
C PHE A 79 -0.79 2.91 -7.23
N SER A 80 -1.25 1.74 -6.78
CA SER A 80 -1.34 0.56 -7.63
C SER A 80 -2.31 0.74 -8.81
N SER A 81 -3.32 1.61 -8.69
CA SER A 81 -4.31 1.91 -9.73
C SER A 81 -3.98 3.21 -10.48
N TYR A 82 -4.15 4.36 -9.85
CA TYR A 82 -3.90 5.68 -10.43
C TYR A 82 -2.45 5.90 -10.83
N GLY A 83 -1.48 5.41 -10.04
CA GLY A 83 -0.06 5.52 -10.34
C GLY A 83 0.32 4.79 -11.64
N ASN A 84 -0.14 3.54 -11.80
CA ASN A 84 0.07 2.79 -13.04
C ASN A 84 -0.67 3.40 -14.23
N GLY A 85 -1.88 3.88 -14.02
CA GLY A 85 -2.63 4.58 -15.07
C GLY A 85 -1.94 5.86 -15.52
N TYR A 86 -1.44 6.69 -14.59
CA TYR A 86 -0.69 7.89 -14.91
C TYR A 86 0.60 7.58 -15.68
N ARG A 87 1.37 6.58 -15.23
CA ARG A 87 2.60 6.15 -15.91
C ARG A 87 2.38 5.78 -17.39
N LEU A 88 1.21 5.27 -17.73
CA LEU A 88 0.89 4.79 -19.09
C LEU A 88 0.15 5.83 -19.95
N LEU A 89 -0.62 6.72 -19.34
CA LEU A 89 -1.48 7.66 -20.08
C LEU A 89 -1.04 9.12 -19.95
N GLU A 90 -0.24 9.47 -18.94
CA GLU A 90 0.20 10.83 -18.61
C GLU A 90 -0.97 11.85 -18.56
N THR A 91 -2.16 11.39 -18.11
CA THR A 91 -3.37 12.22 -18.03
C THR A 91 -3.33 13.18 -16.85
N ASP A 92 -3.80 14.42 -17.04
CA ASP A 92 -3.85 15.45 -16.00
C ASP A 92 -4.89 15.16 -14.89
N ASP A 93 -5.80 14.22 -15.11
CA ASP A 93 -6.86 13.87 -14.14
C ASP A 93 -6.35 13.05 -12.94
N TYR A 94 -5.26 12.30 -13.10
CA TYR A 94 -4.78 11.38 -12.08
C TYR A 94 -3.90 12.03 -10.99
N PRO A 95 -2.99 12.97 -11.31
CA PRO A 95 -2.14 13.61 -10.31
C PRO A 95 -2.88 14.25 -9.12
N PRO A 96 -4.04 14.92 -9.28
CA PRO A 96 -4.79 15.46 -8.16
C PRO A 96 -5.27 14.39 -7.16
N VAL A 97 -5.67 13.21 -7.67
CA VAL A 97 -6.09 12.07 -6.83
C VAL A 97 -4.89 11.52 -6.06
N ILE A 98 -3.77 11.30 -6.74
CA ILE A 98 -2.52 10.80 -6.14
C ILE A 98 -2.01 11.77 -5.05
N ARG A 99 -2.01 13.09 -5.30
CA ARG A 99 -1.61 14.11 -4.31
C ARG A 99 -2.52 14.11 -3.08
N THR A 100 -3.83 13.96 -3.27
CA THR A 100 -4.79 13.89 -2.17
C THR A 100 -4.55 12.63 -1.33
N ALA A 101 -4.29 11.49 -1.96
CA ALA A 101 -3.97 10.24 -1.30
C ALA A 101 -2.67 10.33 -0.47
N ALA A 102 -1.62 10.96 -1.02
CA ALA A 102 -0.37 11.19 -0.28
C ALA A 102 -0.60 12.07 0.96
N LYS A 103 -1.44 13.11 0.85
CA LYS A 103 -1.84 13.93 2.00
C LYS A 103 -2.58 13.09 3.05
N SER A 104 -3.46 12.19 2.64
CA SER A 104 -4.18 11.30 3.57
C SER A 104 -3.21 10.34 4.26
N LEU A 105 -2.31 9.70 3.52
CA LEU A 105 -1.29 8.80 4.08
C LEU A 105 -0.36 9.54 5.06
N SER A 106 0.09 10.75 4.73
CA SER A 106 1.02 11.53 5.57
C SER A 106 0.45 11.88 6.94
N THR A 107 -0.88 11.92 7.10
CA THR A 107 -1.52 12.13 8.42
C THR A 107 -1.19 11.02 9.43
N ARG A 108 -0.78 9.87 8.94
CA ARG A 108 -0.41 8.71 9.76
C ARG A 108 1.05 8.73 10.19
N TYR A 109 1.86 9.68 9.71
CA TYR A 109 3.25 9.80 10.10
C TYR A 109 3.41 10.19 11.57
N LYS A 110 4.23 9.46 12.29
CA LYS A 110 4.56 9.64 13.72
C LYS A 110 6.02 10.07 13.83
N ALA A 111 6.24 11.39 13.80
CA ALA A 111 7.58 11.98 13.76
C ALA A 111 8.49 11.51 14.90
N LEU A 112 7.94 11.23 16.10
CA LEU A 112 8.72 10.77 17.25
C LEU A 112 9.34 9.38 17.03
N ALA A 113 8.65 8.51 16.29
CA ALA A 113 9.13 7.18 15.94
C ALA A 113 9.71 7.13 14.52
N GLY A 114 9.47 8.16 13.69
CA GLY A 114 9.93 8.21 12.30
C GLY A 114 9.21 7.23 11.38
N ILE A 115 7.97 6.85 11.68
CA ILE A 115 7.19 5.83 10.97
C ILE A 115 5.83 6.33 10.50
N ILE A 116 5.24 5.63 9.54
CA ILE A 116 3.81 5.73 9.19
C ILE A 116 3.08 4.61 9.94
N ASP A 117 2.17 5.00 10.85
CA ASP A 117 1.39 4.07 11.66
C ASP A 117 0.42 3.27 10.79
N SER A 118 0.45 1.94 10.92
CA SER A 118 -0.27 1.07 10.00
C SER A 118 -1.76 0.96 10.32
N TRP A 119 -2.13 0.91 11.60
CA TRP A 119 -3.50 0.63 12.02
C TRP A 119 -3.96 1.50 13.20
N ASP A 120 -5.27 1.81 13.23
CA ASP A 120 -5.89 2.54 14.34
C ASP A 120 -6.48 1.61 15.42
N PHE A 121 -6.57 0.32 15.15
CA PHE A 121 -7.13 -0.66 16.08
C PHE A 121 -6.06 -1.30 16.98
N ALA A 122 -5.07 -0.57 17.40
CA ALA A 122 -4.05 -1.09 18.30
C ALA A 122 -4.65 -1.52 19.64
N PRO A 123 -4.79 -2.82 19.93
CA PRO A 123 -5.34 -3.29 21.20
C PRO A 123 -4.32 -3.23 22.33
N TYR A 124 -3.14 -2.62 22.10
CA TYR A 124 -1.98 -2.79 22.96
C TYR A 124 -1.52 -1.46 23.56
N ASN A 125 -2.12 -1.10 24.70
CA ASN A 125 -1.57 -0.13 25.67
C ASN A 125 -1.03 1.19 25.09
N GLY A 126 -1.62 1.71 24.00
CA GLY A 126 -1.28 3.03 23.47
C GLY A 126 0.05 3.08 22.70
N GLY A 127 0.45 2.01 22.01
CA GLY A 127 1.57 2.00 21.06
C GLY A 127 1.19 2.36 19.64
N TRP A 128 2.17 2.70 18.80
CA TRP A 128 2.05 2.69 17.34
C TRP A 128 2.52 1.35 16.77
N GLU A 129 1.94 0.95 15.65
CA GLU A 129 2.30 -0.27 14.96
C GLU A 129 2.71 0.03 13.51
N GLU A 130 3.85 -0.51 13.12
CA GLU A 130 4.34 -0.54 11.76
C GLU A 130 4.35 -1.98 11.26
N ILE A 131 3.82 -2.23 10.07
CA ILE A 131 3.96 -3.51 9.40
C ILE A 131 4.79 -3.34 8.13
N ILE A 132 5.55 -4.39 7.80
CA ILE A 132 6.47 -4.37 6.65
C ILE A 132 5.76 -4.07 5.31
N ASP A 133 4.47 -4.36 5.22
CA ASP A 133 3.60 -4.04 4.09
C ASP A 133 3.61 -2.55 3.74
N ASN A 134 3.87 -1.68 4.72
CA ASN A 134 3.87 -0.24 4.52
C ASN A 134 4.95 0.24 3.54
N MET A 135 6.03 -0.52 3.38
CA MET A 135 7.04 -0.25 2.36
C MET A 135 6.45 -0.12 0.95
N MET A 136 5.36 -0.86 0.67
CA MET A 136 4.63 -0.77 -0.60
C MET A 136 3.91 0.56 -0.80
N ASN A 137 3.58 1.28 0.28
CA ASN A 137 2.82 2.52 0.23
C ASN A 137 3.73 3.76 0.05
N LEU A 138 5.04 3.61 0.19
CA LEU A 138 6.00 4.72 0.10
C LEU A 138 6.14 5.27 -1.31
N GLU A 139 5.95 4.47 -2.37
CA GLU A 139 5.97 4.94 -3.75
C GLU A 139 5.05 6.13 -3.96
N LEU A 140 3.87 6.13 -3.32
CA LEU A 140 2.92 7.24 -3.36
C LEU A 140 3.56 8.56 -2.88
N LEU A 141 4.31 8.52 -1.78
CA LEU A 141 4.96 9.71 -1.20
C LEU A 141 6.16 10.14 -2.04
N PHE A 142 7.01 9.20 -2.46
CA PHE A 142 8.14 9.48 -3.34
C PHE A 142 7.70 10.09 -4.66
N TRP A 143 6.65 9.52 -5.27
CA TRP A 143 6.12 10.06 -6.52
C TRP A 143 5.63 11.51 -6.37
N VAL A 144 4.87 11.81 -5.30
CA VAL A 144 4.36 13.18 -5.10
C VAL A 144 5.50 14.15 -4.85
N ALA A 145 6.51 13.79 -4.06
CA ALA A 145 7.69 14.63 -3.84
C ALA A 145 8.45 14.90 -5.15
N ALA A 146 8.64 13.88 -5.99
CA ALA A 146 9.33 14.00 -7.28
C ALA A 146 8.51 14.79 -8.33
N ASN A 147 7.18 14.87 -8.18
CA ASN A 147 6.28 15.51 -9.13
C ASN A 147 5.70 16.85 -8.62
N GLY A 148 6.52 17.65 -7.92
CA GLY A 148 6.19 19.01 -7.50
C GLY A 148 5.34 19.12 -6.23
N GLY A 149 5.26 18.05 -5.43
CA GLY A 149 4.74 18.10 -4.06
C GLY A 149 5.76 18.59 -3.06
N SER A 150 5.37 18.64 -1.75
CA SER A 150 6.30 19.01 -0.69
C SER A 150 7.43 17.99 -0.54
N SER A 151 8.66 18.43 -0.30
CA SER A 151 9.79 17.55 0.07
C SER A 151 9.56 16.80 1.37
N GLU A 152 8.65 17.25 2.23
CA GLU A 152 8.30 16.57 3.47
C GLU A 152 7.81 15.13 3.22
N TYR A 153 7.16 14.87 2.07
CA TYR A 153 6.75 13.51 1.71
C TYR A 153 7.95 12.59 1.46
N TYR A 154 9.01 13.13 0.83
CA TYR A 154 10.27 12.41 0.67
C TYR A 154 10.90 12.10 2.03
N ASP A 155 11.00 13.11 2.90
CA ASP A 155 11.61 12.96 4.22
C ASP A 155 10.85 11.95 5.08
N MET A 156 9.51 11.96 5.05
CA MET A 156 8.66 10.96 5.73
C MET A 156 8.90 9.54 5.20
N ALA A 157 8.96 9.39 3.87
CA ALA A 157 9.16 8.08 3.25
C ALA A 157 10.56 7.52 3.55
N VAL A 158 11.60 8.34 3.48
CA VAL A 158 12.98 7.95 3.83
C VAL A 158 13.06 7.57 5.29
N SER A 159 12.54 8.41 6.19
CA SER A 159 12.54 8.12 7.64
C SER A 159 11.86 6.79 7.94
N HIS A 160 10.70 6.52 7.33
CA HIS A 160 10.01 5.24 7.48
C HIS A 160 10.85 4.07 6.96
N ALA A 161 11.43 4.18 5.77
CA ALA A 161 12.25 3.13 5.17
C ALA A 161 13.50 2.81 6.01
N GLU A 162 14.18 3.83 6.55
CA GLU A 162 15.35 3.65 7.43
C GLU A 162 14.97 2.95 8.75
N ASN A 163 13.82 3.32 9.34
CA ASN A 163 13.29 2.63 10.53
C ASN A 163 12.90 1.19 10.22
N ALA A 164 12.23 0.95 9.09
CA ALA A 164 11.87 -0.40 8.65
C ALA A 164 13.13 -1.25 8.41
N MET A 165 14.16 -0.69 7.79
CA MET A 165 15.45 -1.38 7.59
C MET A 165 16.09 -1.77 8.92
N THR A 166 16.05 -0.88 9.89
CA THR A 166 16.67 -1.08 11.21
C THR A 166 15.90 -2.10 12.06
N ASN A 167 14.57 -2.04 12.03
CA ASN A 167 13.73 -2.72 13.01
C ASN A 167 12.99 -3.95 12.47
N HIS A 168 12.79 -4.08 11.15
CA HIS A 168 12.12 -5.25 10.58
C HIS A 168 13.07 -6.36 10.17
N PHE A 169 14.35 -6.08 9.89
CA PHE A 169 15.26 -7.11 9.41
C PHE A 169 15.96 -7.87 10.54
N ARG A 170 16.03 -9.18 10.38
CA ARG A 170 16.86 -10.07 11.19
C ARG A 170 18.28 -10.17 10.61
N ALA A 171 19.19 -10.73 11.37
CA ALA A 171 20.59 -10.92 10.96
C ALA A 171 20.74 -11.79 9.68
N ASP A 172 19.77 -12.66 9.41
CA ASP A 172 19.72 -13.50 8.20
C ASP A 172 19.00 -12.83 7.01
N SER A 173 18.69 -11.54 7.13
CA SER A 173 17.94 -10.74 6.14
C SER A 173 16.46 -11.13 5.97
N SER A 174 15.92 -11.99 6.81
CA SER A 174 14.49 -12.20 6.88
C SER A 174 13.80 -11.08 7.65
N THR A 175 12.48 -10.89 7.44
CA THR A 175 11.75 -9.78 8.06
C THR A 175 10.77 -10.23 9.13
N TYR A 176 10.65 -9.42 10.20
CA TYR A 176 9.48 -9.41 11.07
C TYR A 176 8.28 -8.81 10.33
N HIS A 177 7.08 -9.22 10.69
CA HIS A 177 5.87 -8.65 10.10
C HIS A 177 5.50 -7.33 10.76
N VAL A 178 5.49 -7.26 12.09
CA VAL A 178 5.02 -6.13 12.90
C VAL A 178 6.13 -5.65 13.80
N VAL A 179 6.33 -4.34 13.85
CA VAL A 179 7.18 -3.65 14.84
C VAL A 179 6.32 -2.66 15.60
N ARG A 180 6.50 -2.58 16.91
CA ARG A 180 5.75 -1.68 17.78
C ARG A 180 6.64 -0.60 18.38
N TYR A 181 6.03 0.56 18.57
CA TYR A 181 6.70 1.73 19.08
C TYR A 181 5.92 2.36 20.25
N ARG A 182 6.63 2.87 21.22
CA ARG A 182 6.06 3.60 22.36
C ARG A 182 5.68 5.02 21.94
N GLN A 183 4.43 5.41 22.14
CA GLN A 183 3.95 6.73 21.74
C GLN A 183 4.65 7.90 22.47
N THR A 184 5.14 7.68 23.68
CA THR A 184 5.76 8.73 24.50
C THR A 184 7.23 8.98 24.18
N THR A 185 7.93 7.99 23.59
CA THR A 185 9.40 8.09 23.33
C THR A 185 9.75 7.79 21.87
N GLY A 186 8.87 7.15 21.10
CA GLY A 186 9.17 6.67 19.75
C GLY A 186 10.06 5.42 19.71
N GLU A 187 10.44 4.86 20.87
CA GLU A 187 11.31 3.68 20.93
C GLU A 187 10.59 2.41 20.50
N MET A 188 11.28 1.55 19.77
CA MET A 188 10.83 0.20 19.45
C MET A 188 10.65 -0.63 20.74
N THR A 189 9.54 -1.35 20.83
CA THR A 189 9.17 -2.14 22.01
C THR A 189 9.04 -3.62 21.76
N SER A 190 8.62 -4.04 20.58
CA SER A 190 8.53 -5.46 20.20
C SER A 190 8.54 -5.68 18.70
N GLN A 191 8.89 -6.90 18.31
CA GLN A 191 8.87 -7.40 16.94
C GLN A 191 8.03 -8.69 16.93
N GLU A 192 7.05 -8.76 16.03
CA GLU A 192 6.01 -9.77 16.09
C GLU A 192 5.51 -10.18 14.70
N THR A 193 4.55 -11.09 14.68
CA THR A 193 3.73 -11.36 13.49
C THR A 193 2.24 -11.40 13.85
N ARG A 194 1.40 -11.02 12.87
CA ARG A 194 -0.06 -11.24 12.94
C ARG A 194 -0.54 -12.25 11.91
N GLN A 195 0.18 -12.39 10.81
CA GLN A 195 -0.21 -13.23 9.67
C GLN A 195 0.78 -14.38 9.41
N GLY A 196 1.98 -14.32 10.00
CA GLY A 196 2.96 -15.38 9.95
C GLY A 196 2.66 -16.52 10.93
N TYR A 197 3.41 -17.60 10.83
CA TYR A 197 3.25 -18.80 11.65
C TYR A 197 3.59 -18.55 13.14
N SER A 198 4.67 -17.81 13.40
CA SER A 198 5.12 -17.40 14.75
C SER A 198 5.96 -16.12 14.63
N ASN A 199 6.19 -15.44 15.77
CA ASN A 199 7.00 -14.21 15.79
C ASN A 199 8.42 -14.44 15.24
N GLU A 200 8.97 -15.62 15.44
CA GLU A 200 10.31 -15.99 14.96
C GLU A 200 10.32 -16.53 13.52
N SER A 201 9.17 -16.72 12.89
CA SER A 201 9.09 -17.17 11.51
C SER A 201 9.19 -16.02 10.51
N CYS A 202 9.75 -16.28 9.34
CA CYS A 202 9.66 -15.37 8.21
C CYS A 202 8.32 -15.57 7.49
N TRP A 203 7.48 -14.53 7.49
CA TRP A 203 6.23 -14.54 6.73
C TRP A 203 6.51 -14.19 5.27
N ALA A 204 6.29 -15.16 4.37
CA ALA A 204 6.70 -15.06 2.96
C ALA A 204 6.17 -13.82 2.24
N ARG A 205 4.91 -13.44 2.47
CA ARG A 205 4.36 -12.23 1.86
C ARG A 205 5.00 -10.95 2.41
N GLY A 206 5.31 -10.89 3.72
CA GLY A 206 6.04 -9.78 4.32
C GLY A 206 7.43 -9.61 3.73
N GLN A 207 8.15 -10.74 3.53
CA GLN A 207 9.44 -10.72 2.85
C GLN A 207 9.33 -10.20 1.41
N ALA A 208 8.27 -10.56 0.69
CA ALA A 208 8.01 -10.04 -0.66
C ALA A 208 7.71 -8.54 -0.65
N TRP A 209 6.95 -8.04 0.34
CA TRP A 209 6.70 -6.61 0.51
C TRP A 209 7.99 -5.83 0.77
N ALA A 210 8.85 -6.33 1.64
CA ALA A 210 10.15 -5.72 1.87
C ALA A 210 10.99 -5.68 0.59
N THR A 211 11.10 -6.80 -0.11
CA THR A 211 11.88 -6.89 -1.35
C THR A 211 11.40 -5.88 -2.40
N TYR A 212 10.09 -5.82 -2.63
CA TYR A 212 9.51 -4.86 -3.57
C TYR A 212 9.70 -3.42 -3.07
N GLY A 213 9.27 -3.11 -1.84
CA GLY A 213 9.24 -1.76 -1.32
C GLY A 213 10.61 -1.11 -1.26
N PHE A 214 11.64 -1.84 -0.80
CA PHE A 214 13.01 -1.34 -0.81
C PHE A 214 13.63 -1.26 -2.22
N THR A 215 13.10 -2.01 -3.21
CA THR A 215 13.55 -1.87 -4.60
C THR A 215 13.00 -0.61 -5.25
N MET A 216 11.79 -0.19 -4.84
CA MET A 216 11.10 0.97 -5.43
C MET A 216 11.40 2.29 -4.69
N ALA A 217 11.84 2.22 -3.43
CA ALA A 217 12.30 3.36 -2.65
C ALA A 217 13.72 3.76 -3.02
#